data_8c2794cecf3a6658cdd3b384550aba7b
#
_entry.id   8c2794cecf3a6658cdd3b384550aba7b
#
_cell.length_a   1.000
_cell.length_b   1.000
_cell.length_c   1.000
_cell.angle_alpha   90.00
_cell.angle_beta   90.00
_cell.angle_gamma   90.00
#
_symmetry.space_group_name_H-M   'P 1'
#
loop_
_entity.id
_entity.type
_entity.pdbx_description
1 polymer ?
#
loop_
_entity_poly.entity_id
_entity_poly.type
_entity_poly.pdbx_seq_one_letter_code
_entity_poly.pdbx_strand_id
1 'polypeptide(L)'
;MTEPVGSWKSDRRVRYLLKRNIDEGEGIRFAIEGMDGQCIIALNERLLVVKPGSAIDKCYSGLVTSIRYSDIVSIQIRQDSSNRVIEINTSDYQVTEAYTGQGPPESNFFLSDDPNSLPIAKWAVNKYKAHLLELSELVRETRETPNSTEANSTGEQPSGE
;
A
#
# COMPACT_ATOMS: atom_id res chain seq x y z
N MET A 1 -12.02 9.40 22.63
CA MET A 1 -11.09 8.31 22.29
C MET A 1 -9.90 8.90 21.54
N THR A 2 -8.79 9.07 22.22
CA THR A 2 -7.56 9.58 21.63
C THR A 2 -6.90 8.47 20.84
N GLU A 3 -6.69 8.67 19.55
CA GLU A 3 -5.83 7.78 18.77
C GLU A 3 -4.45 7.69 19.42
N PRO A 4 -3.84 6.49 19.48
CA PRO A 4 -2.52 6.38 20.07
C PRO A 4 -1.54 7.28 19.34
N VAL A 5 -0.89 8.12 20.11
CA VAL A 5 0.22 8.96 19.63
C VAL A 5 1.34 8.01 19.24
N GLY A 6 1.78 8.05 18.02
CA GLY A 6 2.83 7.16 17.51
C GLY A 6 2.45 6.53 16.19
N SER A 7 1.43 7.04 15.57
CA SER A 7 0.98 6.55 14.29
C SER A 7 1.89 7.04 13.15
N TRP A 8 1.69 6.45 11.99
CA TRP A 8 2.32 6.87 10.73
C TRP A 8 2.26 8.39 10.51
N LYS A 9 1.26 9.07 11.11
CA LYS A 9 1.10 10.53 11.02
C LYS A 9 2.23 11.30 11.70
N SER A 10 2.89 10.71 12.69
CA SER A 10 3.99 11.34 13.40
C SER A 10 5.38 10.95 12.89
N ASP A 11 5.48 9.91 12.08
CA ASP A 11 6.75 9.50 11.47
C ASP A 11 7.06 10.43 10.29
N ARG A 12 8.12 11.21 10.43
CA ARG A 12 8.52 12.17 9.41
C ARG A 12 8.87 11.52 8.08
N ARG A 13 9.45 10.33 8.11
CA ARG A 13 9.82 9.57 6.92
C ARG A 13 8.58 9.17 6.13
N VAL A 14 7.60 8.63 6.83
CA VAL A 14 6.32 8.22 6.23
C VAL A 14 5.58 9.43 5.68
N ARG A 15 5.48 10.50 6.45
CA ARG A 15 4.82 11.74 6.01
C ARG A 15 5.43 12.31 4.74
N TYR A 16 6.75 12.31 4.66
CA TYR A 16 7.47 12.79 3.47
C TYR A 16 7.12 11.93 2.25
N LEU A 17 7.18 10.60 2.40
CA LEU A 17 6.86 9.69 1.31
C LEU A 17 5.39 9.79 0.87
N LEU A 18 4.48 9.90 1.81
CA LEU A 18 3.05 10.05 1.50
C LEU A 18 2.75 11.36 0.78
N LYS A 19 3.35 12.46 1.22
CA LYS A 19 3.16 13.76 0.57
C LYS A 19 3.58 13.74 -0.90
N ARG A 20 4.58 12.96 -1.25
CA ARG A 20 5.08 12.84 -2.63
C ARG A 20 4.26 11.87 -3.47
N ASN A 21 3.55 10.93 -2.85
CA ASN A 21 2.92 9.82 -3.55
C ASN A 21 1.39 9.83 -3.51
N ILE A 22 0.79 10.67 -2.68
CA ILE A 22 -0.65 10.85 -2.64
C ILE A 22 -1.00 12.08 -3.47
N ASP A 23 -1.89 11.90 -4.43
CA ASP A 23 -2.33 12.98 -5.29
C ASP A 23 -3.26 13.94 -4.56
N GLU A 24 -3.30 15.18 -5.02
CA GLU A 24 -4.22 16.17 -4.49
C GLU A 24 -5.66 15.69 -4.68
N GLY A 25 -6.42 15.67 -3.59
CA GLY A 25 -7.79 15.18 -3.61
C GLY A 25 -7.98 13.70 -3.31
N GLU A 26 -6.89 12.90 -3.26
CA GLU A 26 -6.99 11.53 -2.78
C GLU A 26 -7.19 11.48 -1.27
N GLY A 27 -8.25 10.82 -0.83
CA GLY A 27 -8.52 10.63 0.57
C GLY A 27 -7.92 9.33 1.12
N ILE A 28 -7.41 9.39 2.35
CA ILE A 28 -6.98 8.20 3.07
C ILE A 28 -8.18 7.60 3.78
N ARG A 29 -8.47 6.34 3.49
CA ARG A 29 -9.58 5.61 4.14
C ARG A 29 -9.16 5.07 5.49
N PHE A 30 -8.01 4.40 5.54
CA PHE A 30 -7.42 3.88 6.76
C PHE A 30 -5.95 3.54 6.55
N ALA A 31 -5.26 3.27 7.64
CA ALA A 31 -3.87 2.84 7.62
C ALA A 31 -3.69 1.62 8.50
N ILE A 32 -2.83 0.70 8.06
CA ILE A 32 -2.39 -0.45 8.84
C ILE A 32 -0.91 -0.26 9.11
N GLU A 33 -0.55 -0.15 10.37
CA GLU A 33 0.83 0.07 10.78
C GLU A 33 1.54 -1.25 11.03
N GLY A 34 2.69 -1.39 10.43
CA GLY A 34 3.56 -2.54 10.61
C GLY A 34 4.78 -2.22 11.46
N MET A 35 5.78 -3.06 11.33
CA MET A 35 7.04 -2.90 12.06
C MET A 35 7.94 -1.86 11.39
N ASP A 36 8.79 -1.23 12.17
CA ASP A 36 9.83 -0.30 11.70
C ASP A 36 9.32 0.88 10.88
N GLY A 37 8.13 1.35 11.19
CA GLY A 37 7.51 2.46 10.49
C GLY A 37 6.86 2.08 9.17
N GLN A 38 6.92 0.83 8.77
CA GLN A 38 6.25 0.36 7.56
C GLN A 38 4.73 0.42 7.74
N CYS A 39 4.01 0.72 6.68
CA CYS A 39 2.56 0.79 6.75
C CYS A 39 1.90 0.53 5.40
N ILE A 40 0.64 0.13 5.45
CA ILE A 40 -0.26 0.12 4.30
C ILE A 40 -1.21 1.29 4.45
N ILE A 41 -1.30 2.11 3.42
CA ILE A 41 -2.23 3.24 3.36
C ILE A 41 -3.28 2.91 2.32
N ALA A 42 -4.52 2.77 2.74
CA ALA A 42 -5.64 2.51 1.83
C ALA A 42 -6.25 3.83 1.36
N LEU A 43 -6.21 4.05 0.07
CA LEU A 43 -6.83 5.17 -0.61
C LEU A 43 -8.15 4.71 -1.26
N ASN A 44 -8.80 5.57 -2.00
CA ASN A 44 -10.10 5.23 -2.60
C ASN A 44 -10.00 4.17 -3.70
N GLU A 45 -8.98 4.22 -4.54
CA GLU A 45 -8.84 3.33 -5.70
C GLU A 45 -7.60 2.45 -5.68
N ARG A 46 -6.69 2.71 -4.77
CA ARG A 46 -5.42 2.01 -4.66
C ARG A 46 -4.94 1.98 -3.21
N LEU A 47 -3.98 1.11 -2.96
CA LEU A 47 -3.27 1.14 -1.69
C LEU A 47 -1.79 1.41 -1.93
N LEU A 48 -1.16 1.95 -0.92
CA LEU A 48 0.29 2.16 -0.89
C LEU A 48 0.89 1.28 0.19
N VAL A 49 1.94 0.56 -0.17
CA VAL A 49 2.79 -0.12 0.81
C VAL A 49 4.02 0.77 0.99
N VAL A 50 4.18 1.33 2.17
CA VAL A 50 5.23 2.30 2.48
C VAL A 50 6.27 1.66 3.38
N LYS A 51 7.49 1.61 2.90
CA LYS A 51 8.65 1.07 3.64
C LYS A 51 9.71 2.16 3.75
N PRO A 52 9.67 2.96 4.83
CA PRO A 52 10.65 4.05 4.99
C PRO A 52 12.03 3.48 5.23
N GLY A 53 13.02 4.09 4.60
CA GLY A 53 14.41 3.79 4.84
C GLY A 53 14.99 4.61 6.00
N SER A 54 16.30 4.52 6.18
CA SER A 54 16.99 5.30 7.19
C SER A 54 17.00 6.77 6.82
N ALA A 55 16.76 7.65 7.78
CA ALA A 55 16.94 9.09 7.60
C ALA A 55 18.44 9.41 7.76
N ILE A 56 19.08 9.82 6.67
CA ILE A 56 20.46 10.28 6.66
C ILE A 56 20.44 11.74 6.25
N ASP A 57 20.92 12.63 7.12
CA ASP A 57 21.10 14.06 6.86
C ASP A 57 19.86 14.76 6.26
N LYS A 58 18.69 14.53 6.83
CA LYS A 58 17.40 15.08 6.38
C LYS A 58 16.94 14.58 5.01
N CYS A 59 17.64 13.63 4.41
CA CYS A 59 17.17 12.97 3.21
C CYS A 59 16.34 11.74 3.61
N TYR A 60 15.06 11.82 3.34
CA TYR A 60 14.15 10.71 3.58
C TYR A 60 14.08 9.86 2.31
N SER A 61 14.35 8.59 2.49
CA SER A 61 14.28 7.62 1.41
C SER A 61 13.39 6.46 1.82
N GLY A 62 12.97 5.67 0.85
CA GLY A 62 12.17 4.50 1.13
C GLY A 62 11.61 3.90 -0.14
N LEU A 63 10.87 2.83 0.03
CA LEU A 63 10.15 2.14 -1.02
C LEU A 63 8.66 2.42 -0.85
N VAL A 64 8.03 2.93 -1.90
CA VAL A 64 6.58 3.09 -1.95
C VAL A 64 6.06 2.31 -3.14
N THR A 65 5.19 1.35 -2.87
CA THR A 65 4.58 0.52 -3.88
C THR A 65 3.11 0.87 -3.98
N SER A 66 2.67 1.23 -5.18
CA SER A 66 1.27 1.55 -5.48
C SER A 66 0.59 0.34 -6.12
N ILE A 67 -0.51 -0.09 -5.54
CA ILE A 67 -1.25 -1.26 -6.01
C ILE A 67 -2.71 -0.87 -6.17
N ARG A 68 -3.23 -0.95 -7.39
CA ARG A 68 -4.66 -0.76 -7.61
C ARG A 68 -5.43 -1.94 -7.05
N TYR A 69 -6.60 -1.69 -6.48
CA TYR A 69 -7.41 -2.77 -5.94
C TYR A 69 -7.78 -3.81 -7.02
N SER A 70 -7.95 -3.38 -8.26
CA SER A 70 -8.21 -4.27 -9.39
C SER A 70 -7.07 -5.26 -9.70
N ASP A 71 -5.85 -4.94 -9.27
CA ASP A 71 -4.68 -5.79 -9.50
C ASP A 71 -4.39 -6.73 -8.34
N ILE A 72 -5.13 -6.64 -7.25
CA ILE A 72 -4.95 -7.50 -6.09
C ILE A 72 -5.66 -8.83 -6.33
N VAL A 73 -4.90 -9.91 -6.26
CA VAL A 73 -5.40 -11.27 -6.42
C VAL A 73 -5.87 -11.84 -5.09
N SER A 74 -5.09 -11.66 -4.04
CA SER A 74 -5.43 -12.12 -2.70
C SER A 74 -4.66 -11.37 -1.63
N ILE A 75 -5.20 -11.38 -0.43
CA ILE A 75 -4.56 -10.83 0.76
C ILE A 75 -4.47 -11.96 1.77
N GLN A 76 -3.27 -12.25 2.24
CA GLN A 76 -3.01 -13.36 3.14
C GLN A 76 -2.21 -12.88 4.35
N ILE A 77 -2.40 -13.56 5.47
CA ILE A 77 -1.57 -13.35 6.66
C ILE A 77 -0.72 -14.61 6.83
N ARG A 78 0.58 -14.46 6.67
CA ARG A 78 1.54 -15.52 6.84
C ARG A 78 2.21 -15.42 8.21
N GLN A 79 2.47 -16.55 8.83
CA GLN A 79 3.26 -16.61 10.06
C GLN A 79 4.74 -16.65 9.71
N ASP A 80 5.50 -15.75 10.31
CA ASP A 80 6.96 -15.71 10.18
C ASP A 80 7.57 -15.60 11.59
N SER A 81 8.21 -16.67 12.04
CA SER A 81 8.80 -16.74 13.39
C SER A 81 7.82 -16.27 14.47
N SER A 82 8.13 -15.18 15.17
CA SER A 82 7.29 -14.59 16.21
C SER A 82 6.32 -13.52 15.67
N ASN A 83 6.44 -13.17 14.40
CA ASN A 83 5.65 -12.09 13.77
C ASN A 83 4.66 -12.64 12.77
N ARG A 84 3.83 -11.76 12.25
CA ARG A 84 2.94 -12.02 11.13
C ARG A 84 3.33 -11.13 9.97
N VAL A 85 3.05 -11.58 8.77
CA VAL A 85 3.28 -10.81 7.54
C VAL A 85 1.99 -10.75 6.76
N ILE A 86 1.54 -9.54 6.46
CA ILE A 86 0.44 -9.33 5.53
C ILE A 86 1.04 -9.37 4.12
N GLU A 87 0.62 -10.32 3.32
CA GLU A 87 1.06 -10.46 1.93
C GLU A 87 -0.08 -10.04 1.00
N ILE A 88 0.25 -9.15 0.08
CA ILE A 88 -0.68 -8.70 -0.95
C ILE A 88 -0.22 -9.30 -2.27
N ASN A 89 -0.91 -10.32 -2.73
CA ASN A 89 -0.61 -10.96 -3.99
C ASN A 89 -1.28 -10.19 -5.12
N THR A 90 -0.50 -9.77 -6.09
CA THR A 90 -0.95 -8.90 -7.17
C THR A 90 -0.59 -9.48 -8.53
N SER A 91 -1.41 -9.14 -9.53
CA SER A 91 -1.06 -9.37 -10.94
C SER A 91 -0.09 -8.30 -11.45
N ASP A 92 -0.16 -7.09 -10.90
CA ASP A 92 0.70 -5.98 -11.26
C ASP A 92 0.83 -5.00 -10.10
N TYR A 93 1.91 -4.24 -10.07
CA TYR A 93 2.12 -3.15 -9.12
C TYR A 93 3.13 -2.17 -9.67
N GLN A 94 3.13 -0.95 -9.14
CA GLN A 94 4.09 0.07 -9.50
C GLN A 94 4.88 0.51 -8.28
N VAL A 95 6.19 0.48 -8.40
CA VAL A 95 7.07 1.13 -7.42
C VAL A 95 7.13 2.60 -7.80
N THR A 96 6.45 3.42 -7.00
CA THR A 96 6.34 4.86 -7.26
C THR A 96 7.52 5.64 -6.69
N GLU A 97 8.13 5.13 -5.65
CA GLU A 97 9.33 5.72 -5.08
C GLU A 97 10.23 4.63 -4.53
N ALA A 98 11.42 4.57 -5.07
CA ALA A 98 12.49 3.73 -4.56
C ALA A 98 13.55 4.61 -3.94
N TYR A 99 14.57 3.98 -3.37
CA TYR A 99 15.66 4.70 -2.74
C TYR A 99 16.33 5.66 -3.73
N THR A 100 16.33 6.92 -3.39
CA THR A 100 16.99 7.97 -4.15
C THR A 100 18.14 8.62 -3.37
N GLY A 101 18.42 8.16 -2.17
CA GLY A 101 19.44 8.73 -1.32
C GLY A 101 20.86 8.37 -1.73
N GLN A 102 21.82 9.26 -1.42
CA GLN A 102 23.25 9.04 -1.64
C GLN A 102 23.83 8.22 -0.48
N GLY A 103 23.41 6.97 -0.35
CA GLY A 103 23.99 6.07 0.63
C GLY A 103 24.35 4.75 -0.03
N PRO A 104 25.21 3.93 0.60
CA PRO A 104 25.48 2.62 0.06
C PRO A 104 24.19 1.80 -0.02
N PRO A 105 23.95 1.04 -1.10
CA PRO A 105 22.74 0.23 -1.27
C PRO A 105 22.48 -0.73 -0.11
N GLU A 106 23.52 -1.12 0.58
CA GLU A 106 23.45 -2.02 1.73
C GLU A 106 22.75 -1.40 2.94
N SER A 107 22.67 -0.07 3.02
CA SER A 107 21.93 0.60 4.08
C SER A 107 20.42 0.56 3.88
N ASN A 108 19.96 0.11 2.72
CA ASN A 108 18.54 -0.08 2.43
C ASN A 108 18.11 -1.53 2.59
N PHE A 109 18.16 -1.95 3.81
CA PHE A 109 17.70 -3.24 4.25
C PHE A 109 16.30 -3.59 3.72
N PHE A 110 15.46 -2.58 3.55
CA PHE A 110 14.07 -2.76 3.14
C PHE A 110 13.90 -3.11 1.66
N LEU A 111 14.88 -2.85 0.83
CA LEU A 111 14.80 -3.19 -0.59
C LEU A 111 14.95 -4.69 -0.85
N SER A 112 15.45 -5.44 0.12
CA SER A 112 15.55 -6.89 0.02
C SER A 112 14.24 -7.62 0.36
N ASP A 113 13.31 -6.92 1.00
CA ASP A 113 12.01 -7.47 1.36
C ASP A 113 11.05 -7.41 0.18
N ASP A 114 10.06 -8.29 0.20
CA ASP A 114 8.96 -8.25 -0.75
C ASP A 114 8.26 -6.89 -0.66
N PRO A 115 8.19 -6.12 -1.76
CA PRO A 115 7.58 -4.79 -1.74
C PRO A 115 6.09 -4.81 -1.43
N ASN A 116 5.45 -5.96 -1.57
CA ASN A 116 4.01 -6.14 -1.37
C ASN A 116 3.66 -6.74 -0.01
N SER A 117 4.62 -6.86 0.88
CA SER A 117 4.39 -7.46 2.19
C SER A 117 4.58 -6.45 3.31
N LEU A 118 3.82 -6.63 4.39
CA LEU A 118 3.93 -5.79 5.58
C LEU A 118 4.11 -6.68 6.80
N PRO A 119 5.31 -6.69 7.41
CA PRO A 119 5.50 -7.38 8.68
C PRO A 119 4.79 -6.61 9.79
N ILE A 120 3.98 -7.31 10.57
CA ILE A 120 3.26 -6.74 11.71
C ILE A 120 3.49 -7.59 12.96
N ALA A 121 3.36 -6.97 14.12
CA ALA A 121 3.40 -7.69 15.37
C ALA A 121 2.18 -8.61 15.50
N LYS A 122 2.36 -9.77 16.10
CA LYS A 122 1.29 -10.76 16.28
C LYS A 122 0.04 -10.15 16.92
N TRP A 123 0.20 -9.31 17.94
CA TRP A 123 -0.89 -8.66 18.63
C TRP A 123 -1.66 -7.66 17.76
N ALA A 124 -0.97 -7.08 16.77
CA ALA A 124 -1.56 -6.06 15.91
C ALA A 124 -2.56 -6.64 14.89
N VAL A 125 -2.49 -7.93 14.60
CA VAL A 125 -3.44 -8.58 13.68
C VAL A 125 -4.87 -8.36 14.14
N ASN A 126 -5.14 -8.55 15.43
CA ASN A 126 -6.48 -8.34 15.98
C ASN A 126 -6.91 -6.86 15.92
N LYS A 127 -5.97 -5.95 16.15
CA LYS A 127 -6.23 -4.51 16.07
C LYS A 127 -6.70 -4.09 14.68
N TYR A 128 -6.12 -4.67 13.63
CA TYR A 128 -6.39 -4.28 12.25
C TYR A 128 -7.35 -5.21 11.51
N LYS A 129 -7.99 -6.12 12.22
CA LYS A 129 -8.90 -7.08 11.59
C LYS A 129 -10.02 -6.42 10.79
N ALA A 130 -10.62 -5.36 11.33
CA ALA A 130 -11.66 -4.62 10.63
C ALA A 130 -11.14 -3.95 9.35
N HIS A 131 -9.94 -3.39 9.38
CA HIS A 131 -9.31 -2.79 8.21
C HIS A 131 -8.97 -3.83 7.15
N LEU A 132 -8.51 -5.00 7.55
CA LEU A 132 -8.22 -6.10 6.62
C LEU A 132 -9.49 -6.60 5.93
N LEU A 133 -10.60 -6.67 6.66
CA LEU A 133 -11.90 -7.02 6.08
C LEU A 133 -12.37 -5.95 5.09
N GLU A 134 -12.26 -4.68 5.44
CA GLU A 134 -12.61 -3.57 4.55
C GLU A 134 -11.77 -3.61 3.28
N LEU A 135 -10.47 -3.87 3.40
CA LEU A 135 -9.57 -3.99 2.26
C LEU A 135 -10.00 -5.15 1.34
N SER A 136 -10.35 -6.28 1.90
CA SER A 136 -10.84 -7.44 1.13
C SER A 136 -12.15 -7.12 0.40
N GLU A 137 -13.04 -6.35 1.02
CA GLU A 137 -14.28 -5.91 0.38
C GLU A 137 -14.04 -4.93 -0.75
N LEU A 138 -13.12 -3.99 -0.58
CA LEU A 138 -12.74 -3.04 -1.63
C LEU A 138 -12.20 -3.78 -2.87
N VAL A 139 -11.39 -4.79 -2.65
CA VAL A 139 -10.87 -5.63 -3.73
C VAL A 139 -12.00 -6.38 -4.43
N ARG A 140 -12.90 -6.96 -3.67
CA ARG A 140 -14.05 -7.69 -4.22
C ARG A 140 -14.96 -6.78 -5.03
N GLU A 141 -15.32 -5.61 -4.49
CA GLU A 141 -16.18 -4.64 -5.19
C GLU A 141 -15.57 -4.18 -6.51
N THR A 142 -14.27 -3.98 -6.55
CA THR A 142 -13.58 -3.57 -7.76
C THR A 142 -13.62 -4.65 -8.83
N ARG A 143 -13.63 -5.93 -8.44
CA ARG A 143 -13.75 -7.05 -9.39
C ARG A 143 -15.17 -7.24 -9.90
N GLU A 144 -16.17 -6.99 -9.06
CA GLU A 144 -17.58 -7.16 -9.40
C GLU A 144 -18.11 -6.02 -10.24
N THR A 145 -17.45 -4.86 -10.22
CA THR A 145 -17.84 -3.73 -11.06
C THR A 145 -16.94 -3.73 -12.31
N PRO A 146 -17.35 -4.35 -13.42
CA PRO A 146 -16.59 -4.25 -14.64
C PRO A 146 -16.48 -2.79 -15.05
N ASN A 147 -15.31 -2.40 -15.50
CA ASN A 147 -15.03 -1.05 -15.96
C ASN A 147 -16.06 -0.65 -17.00
N SER A 148 -16.92 0.31 -16.67
CA SER A 148 -17.95 0.81 -17.56
C SER A 148 -17.37 1.42 -18.86
N THR A 149 -16.07 1.62 -18.92
CA THR A 149 -15.38 2.12 -20.12
C THR A 149 -15.21 1.04 -21.20
N GLU A 150 -15.19 -0.22 -20.84
CA GLU A 150 -15.08 -1.30 -21.84
C GLU A 150 -16.43 -1.67 -22.49
N ALA A 151 -17.53 -1.40 -21.80
CA ALA A 151 -18.87 -1.67 -22.32
C ALA A 151 -19.30 -0.68 -23.42
N ASN A 152 -18.63 0.45 -23.55
CA ASN A 152 -18.94 1.46 -24.57
C ASN A 152 -18.06 1.38 -25.81
N SER A 153 -17.14 0.43 -25.88
CA SER A 153 -16.25 0.30 -27.05
C SER A 153 -16.80 -0.58 -28.16
N THR A 154 -17.92 -1.23 -27.93
CA THR A 154 -18.70 -1.81 -29.02
C THR A 154 -19.61 -0.70 -29.56
N GLY A 155 -19.01 0.26 -30.21
CA GLY A 155 -19.78 1.18 -31.03
C GLY A 155 -20.54 0.37 -32.05
N GLU A 156 -21.83 0.49 -32.02
CA GLU A 156 -22.66 0.05 -33.13
C GLU A 156 -22.01 0.52 -34.41
N GLN A 157 -21.53 -0.39 -35.21
CA GLN A 157 -21.30 -0.05 -36.58
C GLN A 157 -22.68 0.30 -37.16
N PRO A 158 -22.88 1.52 -37.64
CA PRO A 158 -24.04 1.74 -38.41
C PRO A 158 -23.97 0.79 -39.61
N SER A 159 -24.94 -0.09 -39.70
CA SER A 159 -25.14 -0.83 -40.91
C SER A 159 -25.44 0.19 -42.01
N GLY A 160 -24.38 0.64 -42.68
CA GLY A 160 -24.54 1.49 -43.82
C GLY A 160 -25.06 0.66 -44.98
N GLU A 161 -26.22 0.93 -45.37
CA GLU A 161 -26.50 0.83 -46.77
C GLU A 161 -26.00 2.06 -47.48
#